data_49cb435e24f3d7194374ba5f9a2691de
#
_entry.id   49cb435e24f3d7194374ba5f9a2691de
#
_cell.length_a   1.000
_cell.length_b   1.000
_cell.length_c   1.000
_cell.angle_alpha   90.00
_cell.angle_beta   90.00
_cell.angle_gamma   90.00
#
_symmetry.space_group_name_H-M   'P 1'
#
loop_
_entity.id
_entity.type
_entity.pdbx_description
1 polymer ?
#
loop_
_entity_poly.entity_id
_entity_poly.type
_entity_poly.pdbx_seq_one_letter_code
_entity_poly.pdbx_strand_id
1 'polypeptide(L)'
;MMVLVIGGSGDLGTPVAEQLRGDGFQVRLLIRNRGRVPALDSDFDYAYGDIDDSASLQSALAGCDAVHVSVRGGPTAEQFDRIEHRGTARVAELAAREGVQRVSYLSHSLAASDAAAPDLRAKFHAEQAIAASGVPYTIFRSTYFMETLPRQIRGRRAVVLGRQRRPFHLLAAADFARMVSRSLSTPEAGGKHLDVHGPQAFTIPNALQHYCERVAPGTRVVTMPLWFMTILDRTVLHGELRGTLGLMRALQKSGERGDPTEANRLLGAPLITLAEWCERRTP
;
A
#
# COMPACT_ATOMS: atom_id res chain seq x y z
N MET A 1 -16.27 -17.44 0.00
CA MET A 1 -15.38 -16.87 1.01
C MET A 1 -15.65 -15.38 1.10
N MET A 2 -15.94 -14.87 2.30
CA MET A 2 -16.13 -13.43 2.55
C MET A 2 -14.81 -12.80 2.96
N VAL A 3 -14.41 -11.71 2.29
CA VAL A 3 -13.15 -11.01 2.56
C VAL A 3 -13.45 -9.57 2.99
N LEU A 4 -13.01 -9.20 4.19
CA LEU A 4 -13.02 -7.80 4.61
C LEU A 4 -11.82 -7.07 4.00
N VAL A 5 -12.05 -5.94 3.32
CA VAL A 5 -10.98 -5.07 2.80
C VAL A 5 -10.96 -3.76 3.58
N ILE A 6 -9.88 -3.56 4.33
CA ILE A 6 -9.63 -2.33 5.09
C ILE A 6 -8.69 -1.46 4.28
N GLY A 7 -9.14 -0.24 3.94
CA GLY A 7 -8.49 0.64 2.97
C GLY A 7 -8.98 0.47 1.53
N GLY A 8 -10.09 -0.25 1.31
CA GLY A 8 -10.67 -0.55 0.00
C GLY A 8 -11.11 0.65 -0.83
N SER A 9 -11.21 1.84 -0.25
CA SER A 9 -11.50 3.09 -0.98
C SER A 9 -10.25 3.86 -1.44
N GLY A 10 -9.06 3.31 -1.23
CA GLY A 10 -7.78 3.92 -1.63
C GLY A 10 -7.29 3.41 -2.97
N ASP A 11 -6.29 4.08 -3.56
CA ASP A 11 -5.71 3.77 -4.88
C ASP A 11 -5.17 2.33 -5.00
N LEU A 12 -4.80 1.70 -3.89
CA LEU A 12 -4.31 0.32 -3.87
C LEU A 12 -5.38 -0.66 -3.40
N GLY A 13 -6.27 -0.24 -2.51
CA GLY A 13 -7.32 -1.09 -1.97
C GLY A 13 -8.50 -1.29 -2.92
N THR A 14 -8.85 -0.28 -3.73
CA THR A 14 -9.91 -0.40 -4.73
C THR A 14 -9.61 -1.49 -5.76
N PRO A 15 -8.43 -1.52 -6.42
CA PRO A 15 -8.07 -2.64 -7.31
C PRO A 15 -8.09 -4.00 -6.62
N VAL A 16 -7.71 -4.09 -5.34
CA VAL A 16 -7.80 -5.35 -4.58
C VAL A 16 -9.25 -5.78 -4.40
N ALA A 17 -10.13 -4.87 -4.01
CA ALA A 17 -11.56 -5.17 -3.82
C ALA A 17 -12.22 -5.63 -5.13
N GLU A 18 -11.94 -4.93 -6.22
CA GLU A 18 -12.45 -5.25 -7.56
C GLU A 18 -11.93 -6.62 -8.06
N GLN A 19 -10.64 -6.89 -7.87
CA GLN A 19 -10.03 -8.17 -8.26
C GLN A 19 -10.63 -9.33 -7.47
N LEU A 20 -10.75 -9.18 -6.14
CA LEU A 20 -11.36 -10.21 -5.28
C LEU A 20 -12.78 -10.52 -5.74
N ARG A 21 -13.60 -9.50 -6.01
CA ARG A 21 -14.94 -9.69 -6.53
C ARG A 21 -14.92 -10.40 -7.89
N GLY A 22 -14.06 -9.96 -8.80
CA GLY A 22 -13.89 -10.58 -10.12
C GLY A 22 -13.50 -12.05 -10.06
N ASP A 23 -12.76 -12.45 -9.04
CA ASP A 23 -12.35 -13.84 -8.78
C ASP A 23 -13.40 -14.65 -7.96
N GLY A 24 -14.59 -14.07 -7.71
CA GLY A 24 -15.73 -14.76 -7.10
C GLY A 24 -15.76 -14.71 -5.56
N PHE A 25 -14.93 -13.88 -4.91
CA PHE A 25 -15.06 -13.63 -3.48
C PHE A 25 -16.21 -12.68 -3.18
N GLN A 26 -16.89 -12.89 -2.05
CA GLN A 26 -17.74 -11.88 -1.45
C GLN A 26 -16.86 -10.86 -0.76
N VAL A 27 -17.07 -9.57 -1.02
CA VAL A 27 -16.19 -8.51 -0.52
C VAL A 27 -16.97 -7.54 0.34
N ARG A 28 -16.51 -7.37 1.58
CA ARG A 28 -16.96 -6.34 2.51
C ARG A 28 -15.91 -5.24 2.60
N LEU A 29 -16.33 -3.97 2.50
CA LEU A 29 -15.44 -2.82 2.61
C LEU A 29 -15.65 -2.11 3.94
N LEU A 30 -14.57 -1.88 4.72
CA LEU A 30 -14.63 -1.01 5.87
C LEU A 30 -14.53 0.46 5.42
N ILE A 31 -15.59 1.23 5.64
CA ILE A 31 -15.74 2.61 5.20
C ILE A 31 -15.95 3.53 6.41
N ARG A 32 -15.10 4.55 6.55
CA ARG A 32 -15.18 5.53 7.65
C ARG A 32 -16.29 6.57 7.48
N ASN A 33 -16.57 6.95 6.25
CA ASN A 33 -17.53 8.02 5.96
C ASN A 33 -18.47 7.62 4.81
N ARG A 34 -19.75 7.58 5.08
CA ARG A 34 -20.81 7.27 4.09
C ARG A 34 -20.79 8.19 2.87
N GLY A 35 -20.41 9.47 3.03
CA GLY A 35 -20.31 10.43 1.93
C GLY A 35 -19.09 10.23 1.01
N ARG A 36 -18.17 9.35 1.38
CA ARG A 36 -17.01 8.94 0.57
C ARG A 36 -17.14 7.50 0.04
N VAL A 37 -18.33 6.95 0.03
CA VAL A 37 -18.55 5.72 -0.75
C VAL A 37 -18.15 6.12 -2.18
N PRO A 38 -17.04 5.60 -2.71
CA PRO A 38 -16.77 5.77 -4.14
C PRO A 38 -18.03 5.30 -4.87
N ALA A 39 -18.19 5.68 -6.13
CA ALA A 39 -19.16 5.04 -7.04
C ALA A 39 -18.77 3.55 -7.28
N LEU A 40 -18.29 2.87 -6.25
CA LEU A 40 -18.10 1.45 -6.15
C LEU A 40 -19.51 0.85 -6.11
N ASP A 41 -19.73 0.05 -7.07
CA ASP A 41 -20.92 -0.70 -7.42
C ASP A 41 -21.72 -1.19 -6.19
N SER A 42 -23.04 -1.29 -6.34
CA SER A 42 -23.99 -1.87 -5.38
C SER A 42 -23.65 -3.31 -4.91
N ASP A 43 -22.67 -3.94 -5.54
CA ASP A 43 -22.30 -5.34 -5.34
C ASP A 43 -21.28 -5.58 -4.20
N PHE A 44 -20.83 -4.53 -3.51
CA PHE A 44 -20.01 -4.67 -2.31
C PHE A 44 -20.87 -4.62 -1.04
N ASP A 45 -20.54 -5.45 -0.06
CA ASP A 45 -21.04 -5.27 1.30
C ASP A 45 -20.24 -4.14 2.01
N TYR A 46 -20.94 -3.29 2.75
CA TYR A 46 -20.34 -2.14 3.42
C TYR A 46 -20.49 -2.22 4.93
N ALA A 47 -19.36 -2.27 5.62
CA ALA A 47 -19.30 -2.06 7.06
C ALA A 47 -18.83 -0.63 7.36
N TYR A 48 -19.56 0.08 8.23
CA TYR A 48 -19.20 1.43 8.62
C TYR A 48 -18.45 1.42 9.94
N GLY A 49 -17.22 1.94 9.93
CA GLY A 49 -16.37 1.94 11.12
C GLY A 49 -14.99 2.53 10.86
N ASP A 50 -14.17 2.50 11.89
CA ASP A 50 -12.78 2.96 11.84
C ASP A 50 -11.84 1.89 12.37
N ILE A 51 -10.62 1.81 11.83
CA ILE A 51 -9.58 0.90 12.31
C ILE A 51 -9.17 1.18 13.75
N ASP A 52 -9.47 2.38 14.27
CA ASP A 52 -9.25 2.78 15.66
C ASP A 52 -10.38 2.36 16.60
N ASP A 53 -11.53 1.96 16.09
CA ASP A 53 -12.70 1.55 16.90
C ASP A 53 -12.88 0.04 16.89
N SER A 54 -12.61 -0.59 18.03
CA SER A 54 -12.69 -2.05 18.21
C SER A 54 -14.10 -2.62 17.99
N ALA A 55 -15.14 -1.90 18.37
CA ALA A 55 -16.52 -2.38 18.24
C ALA A 55 -16.96 -2.43 16.77
N SER A 56 -16.67 -1.38 16.00
CA SER A 56 -16.96 -1.35 14.56
C SER A 56 -16.11 -2.33 13.77
N LEU A 57 -14.83 -2.52 14.15
CA LEU A 57 -13.98 -3.54 13.55
C LEU A 57 -14.48 -4.95 13.81
N GLN A 58 -14.87 -5.26 15.03
CA GLN A 58 -15.42 -6.57 15.38
C GLN A 58 -16.68 -6.85 14.56
N SER A 59 -17.60 -5.89 14.49
CA SER A 59 -18.80 -6.01 13.66
C SER A 59 -18.47 -6.20 12.17
N ALA A 60 -17.43 -5.55 11.67
CA ALA A 60 -17.01 -5.67 10.28
C ALA A 60 -16.37 -7.03 9.97
N LEU A 61 -15.64 -7.61 10.93
CA LEU A 61 -14.99 -8.93 10.82
C LEU A 61 -15.96 -10.10 10.99
N ALA A 62 -17.10 -9.88 11.65
CA ALA A 62 -18.07 -10.93 11.90
C ALA A 62 -18.52 -11.63 10.61
N GLY A 63 -18.34 -12.95 10.54
CA GLY A 63 -18.66 -13.78 9.37
C GLY A 63 -17.69 -13.63 8.19
N CYS A 64 -16.53 -12.98 8.38
CA CYS A 64 -15.50 -12.93 7.36
C CYS A 64 -14.53 -14.11 7.49
N ASP A 65 -14.18 -14.72 6.34
CA ASP A 65 -13.18 -15.79 6.27
C ASP A 65 -11.76 -15.24 6.20
N ALA A 66 -11.58 -14.05 5.60
CA ALA A 66 -10.29 -13.41 5.45
C ALA A 66 -10.37 -11.88 5.60
N VAL A 67 -9.23 -11.25 5.88
CA VAL A 67 -9.10 -9.79 5.87
C VAL A 67 -7.86 -9.35 5.11
N HIS A 68 -8.02 -8.33 4.25
CA HIS A 68 -6.91 -7.61 3.62
C HIS A 68 -6.79 -6.21 4.22
N VAL A 69 -5.57 -5.82 4.60
CA VAL A 69 -5.28 -4.52 5.19
C VAL A 69 -4.28 -3.76 4.33
N SER A 70 -4.71 -2.63 3.76
CA SER A 70 -3.88 -1.69 2.98
C SER A 70 -4.18 -0.25 3.39
N VAL A 71 -3.88 0.09 4.64
CA VAL A 71 -4.09 1.42 5.18
C VAL A 71 -2.82 2.25 5.11
N ARG A 72 -3.01 3.56 5.12
CA ARG A 72 -1.95 4.54 5.31
C ARG A 72 -2.32 5.46 6.48
N GLY A 73 -1.36 5.67 7.38
CA GLY A 73 -1.44 6.68 8.42
C GLY A 73 -1.49 8.10 7.84
N GLY A 74 -1.51 9.07 8.71
CA GLY A 74 -1.44 10.47 8.34
C GLY A 74 0.01 10.98 8.20
N PRO A 75 0.22 12.32 8.15
CA PRO A 75 1.53 12.91 7.97
C PRO A 75 2.45 12.79 9.21
N THR A 76 1.92 12.53 10.41
CA THR A 76 2.70 12.51 11.65
C THR A 76 3.10 11.10 12.08
N ALA A 77 4.19 11.00 12.86
CA ALA A 77 4.64 9.73 13.42
C ALA A 77 3.57 9.06 14.29
N GLU A 78 2.83 9.86 15.06
CA GLU A 78 1.74 9.39 15.91
C GLU A 78 0.59 8.78 15.09
N GLN A 79 0.23 9.41 13.98
CA GLN A 79 -0.83 8.91 13.09
C GLN A 79 -0.40 7.62 12.39
N PHE A 80 0.87 7.49 11.99
CA PHE A 80 1.39 6.24 11.46
C PHE A 80 1.34 5.13 12.53
N ASP A 81 1.80 5.39 13.75
CA ASP A 81 1.73 4.42 14.83
C ASP A 81 0.28 4.05 15.16
N ARG A 82 -0.62 5.02 15.26
CA ARG A 82 -2.02 4.80 15.58
C ARG A 82 -2.73 3.93 14.56
N ILE A 83 -2.57 4.25 13.26
CA ILE A 83 -3.35 3.64 12.18
C ILE A 83 -2.64 2.41 11.61
N GLU A 84 -1.36 2.53 11.21
CA GLU A 84 -0.66 1.44 10.53
C GLU A 84 -0.17 0.37 11.51
N HIS A 85 0.30 0.73 12.71
CA HIS A 85 0.73 -0.24 13.71
C HIS A 85 -0.44 -0.68 14.59
N ARG A 86 -0.91 0.19 15.51
CA ARG A 86 -1.92 -0.21 16.52
C ARG A 86 -3.26 -0.59 15.91
N GLY A 87 -3.68 0.10 14.85
CA GLY A 87 -4.89 -0.26 14.11
C GLY A 87 -4.78 -1.64 13.48
N THR A 88 -3.68 -1.93 12.78
CA THR A 88 -3.45 -3.26 12.18
C THR A 88 -3.27 -4.35 13.24
N ALA A 89 -2.60 -4.05 14.37
CA ALA A 89 -2.49 -4.98 15.48
C ALA A 89 -3.88 -5.36 16.05
N ARG A 90 -4.77 -4.38 16.20
CA ARG A 90 -6.18 -4.60 16.62
C ARG A 90 -6.94 -5.45 15.60
N VAL A 91 -6.75 -5.21 14.29
CA VAL A 91 -7.35 -6.07 13.26
C VAL A 91 -6.88 -7.50 13.41
N ALA A 92 -5.59 -7.76 13.62
CA ALA A 92 -5.04 -9.10 13.78
C ALA A 92 -5.57 -9.80 15.04
N GLU A 93 -5.67 -9.08 16.16
CA GLU A 93 -6.24 -9.60 17.42
C GLU A 93 -7.72 -9.98 17.26
N LEU A 94 -8.52 -9.08 16.67
CA LEU A 94 -9.95 -9.34 16.46
C LEU A 94 -10.17 -10.43 15.40
N ALA A 95 -9.35 -10.49 14.36
CA ALA A 95 -9.39 -11.56 13.35
C ALA A 95 -9.18 -12.95 14.00
N ALA A 96 -8.24 -13.05 14.96
CA ALA A 96 -8.05 -14.30 15.72
C ALA A 96 -9.29 -14.67 16.55
N ARG A 97 -9.93 -13.70 17.19
CA ARG A 97 -11.14 -13.92 18.02
C ARG A 97 -12.36 -14.30 17.18
N GLU A 98 -12.54 -13.70 16.02
CA GLU A 98 -13.65 -13.96 15.11
C GLU A 98 -13.44 -15.20 14.22
N GLY A 99 -12.32 -15.91 14.37
CA GLY A 99 -12.03 -17.15 13.64
C GLY A 99 -11.67 -16.92 12.16
N VAL A 100 -11.16 -15.72 11.81
CA VAL A 100 -10.66 -15.41 10.46
C VAL A 100 -9.51 -16.34 10.11
N GLN A 101 -9.56 -16.93 8.92
CA GLN A 101 -8.62 -17.97 8.49
C GLN A 101 -7.37 -17.41 7.80
N ARG A 102 -7.41 -16.15 7.32
CA ARG A 102 -6.28 -15.53 6.63
C ARG A 102 -6.25 -14.02 6.81
N VAL A 103 -5.09 -13.51 7.20
CA VAL A 103 -4.77 -12.07 7.16
C VAL A 103 -3.82 -11.78 6.01
N SER A 104 -4.17 -10.83 5.15
CA SER A 104 -3.31 -10.30 4.09
C SER A 104 -2.96 -8.85 4.41
N TYR A 105 -1.68 -8.47 4.32
CA TYR A 105 -1.23 -7.14 4.72
C TYR A 105 -0.24 -6.54 3.71
N LEU A 106 -0.48 -5.26 3.34
CA LEU A 106 0.45 -4.48 2.52
C LEU A 106 1.49 -3.77 3.39
N SER A 107 2.68 -4.29 3.40
CA SER A 107 3.86 -3.71 4.02
C SER A 107 4.81 -3.06 3.01
N HIS A 108 6.05 -2.84 3.38
CA HIS A 108 7.08 -2.20 2.54
C HIS A 108 8.41 -2.96 2.68
N SER A 109 9.16 -3.08 1.58
CA SER A 109 10.46 -3.77 1.53
C SER A 109 11.54 -3.17 2.46
N LEU A 110 11.36 -1.93 2.91
CA LEU A 110 12.24 -1.25 3.87
C LEU A 110 11.67 -1.24 5.30
N ALA A 111 10.59 -1.97 5.60
CA ALA A 111 10.06 -2.04 6.96
C ALA A 111 11.09 -2.68 7.89
N ALA A 112 11.44 -1.98 8.98
CA ALA A 112 12.44 -2.41 9.95
C ALA A 112 12.22 -1.70 11.31
N SER A 113 12.63 -2.34 12.40
CA SER A 113 12.49 -1.79 13.76
C SER A 113 13.26 -0.50 13.97
N ASP A 114 14.41 -0.37 13.34
CA ASP A 114 15.34 0.77 13.41
C ASP A 114 15.13 1.78 12.26
N ALA A 115 14.09 1.61 11.44
CA ALA A 115 13.83 2.52 10.34
C ALA A 115 13.64 3.96 10.82
N ALA A 116 14.39 4.91 10.24
CA ALA A 116 14.27 6.32 10.58
C ALA A 116 12.93 6.93 10.16
N ALA A 117 12.29 6.37 9.14
CA ALA A 117 10.97 6.78 8.66
C ALA A 117 9.87 6.15 9.54
N PRO A 118 8.98 6.98 10.12
CA PRO A 118 7.94 6.48 11.05
C PRO A 118 6.97 5.47 10.45
N ASP A 119 6.61 5.65 9.18
CA ASP A 119 5.75 4.73 8.42
C ASP A 119 6.38 3.33 8.29
N LEU A 120 7.68 3.27 8.01
CA LEU A 120 8.40 1.99 7.88
C LEU A 120 8.49 1.26 9.21
N ARG A 121 8.68 1.98 10.35
CA ARG A 121 8.63 1.38 11.68
C ARG A 121 7.24 0.88 12.04
N ALA A 122 6.21 1.69 11.77
CA ALA A 122 4.84 1.32 12.02
C ALA A 122 4.46 0.03 11.27
N LYS A 123 4.87 -0.08 10.00
CA LYS A 123 4.68 -1.29 9.21
C LYS A 123 5.41 -2.50 9.79
N PHE A 124 6.65 -2.34 10.23
CA PHE A 124 7.37 -3.42 10.89
C PHE A 124 6.64 -3.92 12.15
N HIS A 125 6.20 -3.01 13.01
CA HIS A 125 5.45 -3.40 14.21
C HIS A 125 4.09 -4.05 13.89
N ALA A 126 3.42 -3.60 12.83
CA ALA A 126 2.21 -4.24 12.32
C ALA A 126 2.48 -5.69 11.84
N GLU A 127 3.58 -5.91 11.10
CA GLU A 127 4.01 -7.26 10.68
C GLU A 127 4.21 -8.18 11.90
N GLN A 128 4.87 -7.69 12.96
CA GLN A 128 5.10 -8.46 14.17
C GLN A 128 3.78 -8.80 14.89
N ALA A 129 2.86 -7.84 14.98
CA ALA A 129 1.55 -8.07 15.60
C ALA A 129 0.71 -9.09 14.81
N ILE A 130 0.72 -9.03 13.47
CA ILE A 130 0.06 -10.02 12.63
C ILE A 130 0.67 -11.41 12.86
N ALA A 131 2.00 -11.52 12.84
CA ALA A 131 2.68 -12.80 13.05
C ALA A 131 2.40 -13.40 14.44
N ALA A 132 2.26 -12.56 15.46
CA ALA A 132 1.97 -12.97 16.83
C ALA A 132 0.50 -13.34 17.06
N SER A 133 -0.43 -12.99 16.16
CA SER A 133 -1.87 -13.24 16.34
C SER A 133 -2.26 -14.72 16.26
N GLY A 134 -1.41 -15.56 15.68
CA GLY A 134 -1.71 -16.98 15.43
C GLY A 134 -2.57 -17.24 14.19
N VAL A 135 -3.12 -16.20 13.56
CA VAL A 135 -3.88 -16.33 12.31
C VAL A 135 -2.89 -16.55 11.14
N PRO A 136 -3.10 -17.52 10.23
CA PRO A 136 -2.31 -17.64 9.03
C PRO A 136 -2.30 -16.32 8.24
N TYR A 137 -1.12 -15.86 7.81
CA TYR A 137 -0.98 -14.55 7.18
C TYR A 137 -0.14 -14.58 5.91
N THR A 138 -0.34 -13.57 5.06
CA THR A 138 0.55 -13.22 3.95
C THR A 138 0.87 -11.75 4.03
N ILE A 139 2.13 -11.42 4.29
CA ILE A 139 2.63 -10.05 4.36
C ILE A 139 3.36 -9.75 3.04
N PHE A 140 2.85 -8.76 2.30
CA PHE A 140 3.44 -8.30 1.05
C PHE A 140 4.37 -7.13 1.30
N ARG A 141 5.65 -7.31 1.15
CA ARG A 141 6.67 -6.27 1.21
C ARG A 141 6.89 -5.71 -0.18
N SER A 142 6.08 -4.70 -0.52
CA SER A 142 6.14 -4.06 -1.84
C SER A 142 7.25 -3.02 -1.94
N THR A 143 7.57 -2.66 -3.16
CA THR A 143 8.47 -1.57 -3.51
C THR A 143 7.68 -0.27 -3.79
N TYR A 144 7.81 0.31 -4.95
CA TYR A 144 7.19 1.58 -5.33
C TYR A 144 6.03 1.34 -6.32
N PHE A 145 4.85 1.84 -6.00
CA PHE A 145 3.68 1.69 -6.87
C PHE A 145 3.61 2.76 -7.95
N MET A 146 3.22 2.36 -9.17
CA MET A 146 2.98 3.26 -10.30
C MET A 146 1.89 4.30 -9.98
N GLU A 147 0.90 3.94 -9.18
CA GLU A 147 -0.21 4.78 -8.72
C GLU A 147 0.24 6.00 -7.89
N THR A 148 1.49 6.04 -7.47
CA THR A 148 2.06 7.21 -6.79
C THR A 148 2.53 8.29 -7.74
N LEU A 149 2.79 7.98 -9.02
CA LEU A 149 3.32 8.92 -10.01
C LEU A 149 2.40 10.14 -10.24
N PRO A 150 1.08 9.98 -10.47
CA PRO A 150 0.18 11.13 -10.63
C PRO A 150 0.17 12.07 -9.42
N ARG A 151 0.36 11.52 -8.22
CA ARG A 151 0.35 12.28 -6.97
C ARG A 151 1.53 13.26 -6.83
N GLN A 152 2.55 13.11 -7.65
CA GLN A 152 3.72 14.00 -7.66
C GLN A 152 3.52 15.22 -8.57
N ILE A 153 2.41 15.30 -9.31
CA ILE A 153 2.11 16.42 -10.20
C ILE A 153 1.46 17.55 -9.42
N ARG A 154 2.01 18.76 -9.63
CA ARG A 154 1.49 20.02 -9.10
C ARG A 154 1.46 21.04 -10.24
N GLY A 155 0.29 21.28 -10.81
CA GLY A 155 0.15 22.08 -12.02
C GLY A 155 0.98 21.51 -13.17
N ARG A 156 1.87 22.31 -13.73
CA ARG A 156 2.77 21.88 -14.84
C ARG A 156 4.14 21.36 -14.36
N ARG A 157 4.25 20.94 -13.11
CA ARG A 157 5.49 20.40 -12.54
C ARG A 157 5.23 19.06 -11.89
N ALA A 158 6.07 18.08 -12.18
CA ALA A 158 6.14 16.81 -11.49
C ALA A 158 7.34 16.86 -10.52
N VAL A 159 7.07 16.80 -9.22
CA VAL A 159 8.07 17.09 -8.18
C VAL A 159 8.67 15.80 -7.65
N VAL A 160 9.98 15.64 -7.80
CA VAL A 160 10.77 14.57 -7.17
C VAL A 160 11.45 15.11 -5.92
N LEU A 161 11.20 14.47 -4.78
CA LEU A 161 11.85 14.82 -3.51
C LEU A 161 13.17 14.07 -3.37
N GLY A 162 14.29 14.79 -3.43
CA GLY A 162 15.63 14.21 -3.44
C GLY A 162 16.08 13.76 -4.84
N ARG A 163 17.31 13.29 -4.93
CA ARG A 163 17.89 12.88 -6.23
C ARG A 163 17.36 11.55 -6.74
N GLN A 164 16.93 10.65 -5.85
CA GLN A 164 16.32 9.34 -6.13
C GLN A 164 17.00 8.57 -7.30
N ARG A 165 18.33 8.42 -7.24
CA ARG A 165 19.13 7.80 -8.32
C ARG A 165 19.09 6.28 -8.35
N ARG A 166 18.60 5.64 -7.28
CA ARG A 166 18.49 4.19 -7.21
C ARG A 166 17.24 3.72 -7.95
N PRO A 167 17.34 2.66 -8.76
CA PRO A 167 16.18 2.12 -9.44
C PRO A 167 15.31 1.31 -8.47
N PHE A 168 14.00 1.25 -8.78
CA PHE A 168 12.98 0.44 -8.14
C PHE A 168 12.18 -0.28 -9.21
N HIS A 169 11.83 -1.53 -8.97
CA HIS A 169 10.88 -2.25 -9.80
C HIS A 169 9.46 -1.76 -9.50
N LEU A 170 8.95 -0.90 -10.36
CA LEU A 170 7.63 -0.29 -10.17
C LEU A 170 6.52 -1.32 -10.30
N LEU A 171 5.65 -1.39 -9.31
CA LEU A 171 4.54 -2.35 -9.22
C LEU A 171 3.22 -1.66 -9.58
N ALA A 172 2.43 -2.25 -10.47
CA ALA A 172 1.07 -1.81 -10.73
C ALA A 172 0.11 -2.36 -9.66
N ALA A 173 -0.84 -1.54 -9.20
CA ALA A 173 -1.84 -1.96 -8.22
C ALA A 173 -2.69 -3.16 -8.70
N ALA A 174 -2.94 -3.28 -10.02
CA ALA A 174 -3.65 -4.42 -10.57
C ALA A 174 -2.86 -5.75 -10.45
N ASP A 175 -1.53 -5.73 -10.66
CA ASP A 175 -0.70 -6.92 -10.42
C ASP A 175 -0.66 -7.28 -8.93
N PHE A 176 -0.55 -6.28 -8.06
CA PHE A 176 -0.63 -6.48 -6.62
C PHE A 176 -1.98 -7.09 -6.21
N ALA A 177 -3.08 -6.56 -6.73
CA ALA A 177 -4.43 -7.05 -6.46
C ALA A 177 -4.60 -8.54 -6.85
N ARG A 178 -4.09 -8.93 -8.01
CA ARG A 178 -4.06 -10.32 -8.47
C ARG A 178 -3.26 -11.21 -7.51
N MET A 179 -2.11 -10.74 -7.03
CA MET A 179 -1.30 -11.51 -6.07
C MET A 179 -1.98 -11.63 -4.71
N VAL A 180 -2.65 -10.59 -4.23
CA VAL A 180 -3.47 -10.66 -3.01
C VAL A 180 -4.57 -11.70 -3.16
N SER A 181 -5.34 -11.65 -4.24
CA SER A 181 -6.42 -12.61 -4.49
C SER A 181 -5.90 -14.05 -4.52
N ARG A 182 -4.83 -14.31 -5.27
CA ARG A 182 -4.20 -15.64 -5.32
C ARG A 182 -3.71 -16.12 -3.96
N SER A 183 -3.17 -15.23 -3.12
CA SER A 183 -2.65 -15.62 -1.80
C SER A 183 -3.72 -16.19 -0.87
N LEU A 184 -4.98 -15.76 -1.03
CA LEU A 184 -6.09 -16.27 -0.24
C LEU A 184 -6.48 -17.71 -0.62
N SER A 185 -6.19 -18.12 -1.84
CA SER A 185 -6.46 -19.47 -2.36
C SER A 185 -5.21 -20.37 -2.41
N THR A 186 -4.04 -19.86 -1.96
CA THR A 186 -2.77 -20.60 -1.96
C THR A 186 -2.35 -20.89 -0.51
N PRO A 187 -2.52 -22.14 -0.02
CA PRO A 187 -2.16 -22.48 1.36
C PRO A 187 -0.69 -22.19 1.70
N GLU A 188 0.22 -22.41 0.76
CA GLU A 188 1.67 -22.24 0.90
C GLU A 188 2.07 -20.76 1.08
N ALA A 189 1.21 -19.82 0.77
CA ALA A 189 1.40 -18.39 1.05
C ALA A 189 1.13 -18.05 2.53
N GLY A 190 0.59 -18.98 3.31
CA GLY A 190 0.34 -18.83 4.75
C GLY A 190 1.64 -18.77 5.55
N GLY A 191 1.73 -17.83 6.51
CA GLY A 191 2.90 -17.60 7.36
C GLY A 191 4.09 -16.96 6.64
N LYS A 192 3.85 -16.33 5.46
CA LYS A 192 4.91 -15.81 4.60
C LYS A 192 5.02 -14.29 4.61
N HIS A 193 6.28 -13.81 4.57
CA HIS A 193 6.64 -12.48 4.14
C HIS A 193 7.12 -12.60 2.68
N LEU A 194 6.43 -11.95 1.77
CA LEU A 194 6.69 -12.05 0.33
C LEU A 194 7.12 -10.69 -0.21
N ASP A 195 8.35 -10.60 -0.71
CA ASP A 195 8.82 -9.42 -1.41
C ASP A 195 8.17 -9.37 -2.81
N VAL A 196 7.62 -8.22 -3.18
CA VAL A 196 6.91 -8.05 -4.45
C VAL A 196 7.52 -6.92 -5.24
N HIS A 197 8.09 -7.25 -6.39
CA HIS A 197 8.74 -6.33 -7.31
C HIS A 197 7.97 -6.30 -8.63
N GLY A 198 7.82 -5.13 -9.24
CA GLY A 198 7.27 -5.03 -10.60
C GLY A 198 8.22 -5.58 -11.67
N PRO A 199 7.80 -5.62 -12.94
CA PRO A 199 8.58 -6.27 -14.00
C PRO A 199 9.79 -5.47 -14.45
N GLN A 200 9.82 -4.16 -14.20
CA GLN A 200 10.85 -3.26 -14.74
C GLN A 200 11.34 -2.26 -13.70
N ALA A 201 12.65 -2.05 -13.66
CA ALA A 201 13.30 -1.11 -12.76
C ALA A 201 13.47 0.28 -13.39
N PHE A 202 13.04 1.31 -12.67
CA PHE A 202 13.22 2.73 -13.04
C PHE A 202 13.71 3.52 -11.83
N THR A 203 14.49 4.57 -12.08
CA THR A 203 14.63 5.63 -11.08
C THR A 203 13.33 6.42 -11.02
N ILE A 204 12.98 6.97 -9.86
CA ILE A 204 11.74 7.77 -9.71
C ILE A 204 11.69 8.93 -10.72
N PRO A 205 12.79 9.70 -10.97
CA PRO A 205 12.79 10.72 -12.00
C PRO A 205 12.48 10.19 -13.42
N ASN A 206 13.07 9.05 -13.81
CA ASN A 206 12.85 8.47 -15.14
C ASN A 206 11.42 7.92 -15.29
N ALA A 207 10.89 7.27 -14.26
CA ALA A 207 9.50 6.81 -14.26
C ALA A 207 8.52 7.98 -14.40
N LEU A 208 8.78 9.06 -13.68
CA LEU A 208 7.95 10.25 -13.71
C LEU A 208 8.06 10.99 -15.07
N GLN A 209 9.26 11.03 -15.65
CA GLN A 209 9.47 11.55 -17.01
C GLN A 209 8.65 10.75 -18.03
N HIS A 210 8.74 9.42 -17.98
CA HIS A 210 8.00 8.51 -18.86
C HIS A 210 6.46 8.70 -18.72
N TYR A 211 5.98 8.86 -17.49
CA TYR A 211 4.57 9.14 -17.21
C TYR A 211 4.15 10.51 -17.78
N CYS A 212 4.94 11.57 -17.56
CA CYS A 212 4.61 12.91 -18.04
C CYS A 212 4.55 12.99 -19.56
N GLU A 213 5.46 12.32 -20.25
CA GLU A 213 5.49 12.30 -21.73
C GLU A 213 4.22 11.68 -22.33
N ARG A 214 3.65 10.67 -21.69
CA ARG A 214 2.50 9.92 -22.21
C ARG A 214 1.15 10.40 -21.69
N VAL A 215 1.08 10.69 -20.40
CA VAL A 215 -0.22 10.92 -19.71
C VAL A 215 -0.43 12.38 -19.35
N ALA A 216 0.63 13.15 -19.11
CA ALA A 216 0.55 14.55 -18.71
C ALA A 216 1.48 15.43 -19.55
N PRO A 217 1.29 15.54 -20.89
CA PRO A 217 2.19 16.26 -21.78
C PRO A 217 2.32 17.73 -21.38
N GLY A 218 3.54 18.26 -21.51
CA GLY A 218 3.87 19.63 -21.09
C GLY A 218 4.15 19.80 -19.60
N THR A 219 4.12 18.72 -18.81
CA THR A 219 4.57 18.71 -17.41
C THR A 219 6.07 18.50 -17.34
N ARG A 220 6.78 19.33 -16.57
CA ARG A 220 8.23 19.24 -16.40
C ARG A 220 8.58 18.54 -15.10
N VAL A 221 9.48 17.55 -15.18
CA VAL A 221 10.02 16.90 -13.98
C VAL A 221 11.06 17.83 -13.32
N VAL A 222 10.85 18.13 -12.06
CA VAL A 222 11.74 18.98 -11.26
C VAL A 222 12.17 18.25 -9.98
N THR A 223 13.45 18.34 -9.64
CA THR A 223 13.98 17.75 -8.41
C THR A 223 14.11 18.82 -7.33
N MET A 224 13.49 18.57 -6.17
CA MET A 224 13.59 19.44 -5.00
C MET A 224 14.54 18.80 -3.98
N PRO A 225 15.64 19.47 -3.60
CA PRO A 225 16.59 18.93 -2.62
C PRO A 225 15.91 18.62 -1.27
N LEU A 226 16.22 17.47 -0.67
CA LEU A 226 15.60 17.07 0.62
C LEU A 226 15.91 18.05 1.75
N TRP A 227 17.10 18.65 1.76
CA TRP A 227 17.45 19.64 2.78
C TRP A 227 16.57 20.89 2.70
N PHE A 228 16.30 21.37 1.47
CA PHE A 228 15.43 22.53 1.24
C PHE A 228 13.99 22.22 1.67
N MET A 229 13.46 21.07 1.25
CA MET A 229 12.13 20.64 1.64
C MET A 229 11.99 20.42 3.16
N THR A 230 13.08 20.04 3.84
CA THR A 230 13.10 19.91 5.30
C THR A 230 12.97 21.27 5.99
N ILE A 231 13.64 22.29 5.47
CA ILE A 231 13.52 23.67 5.99
C ILE A 231 12.10 24.16 5.76
N LEU A 232 11.58 24.01 4.55
CA LEU A 232 10.21 24.42 4.17
C LEU A 232 9.15 23.71 5.05
N ASP A 233 9.33 22.42 5.29
CA ASP A 233 8.43 21.64 6.14
C ASP A 233 8.42 22.15 7.59
N ARG A 234 9.58 22.55 8.13
CA ARG A 234 9.68 23.08 9.48
C ARG A 234 9.12 24.50 9.64
N THR A 235 9.26 25.33 8.62
CA THR A 235 8.95 26.77 8.72
C THR A 235 7.57 27.12 8.19
N VAL A 236 7.07 26.41 7.18
CA VAL A 236 5.83 26.75 6.47
C VAL A 236 4.79 25.64 6.56
N LEU A 237 5.20 24.38 6.42
CA LEU A 237 4.26 23.25 6.36
C LEU A 237 4.07 22.54 7.71
N HIS A 238 4.66 23.09 8.78
CA HIS A 238 4.46 22.67 10.18
C HIS A 238 4.65 21.15 10.41
N GLY A 239 5.50 20.50 9.61
CA GLY A 239 5.82 19.08 9.75
C GLY A 239 4.90 18.11 8.97
N GLU A 240 4.04 18.61 8.10
CA GLU A 240 3.12 17.78 7.30
C GLU A 240 3.82 16.84 6.32
N LEU A 241 5.04 17.17 5.88
CA LEU A 241 5.84 16.33 5.00
C LEU A 241 6.84 15.43 5.73
N ARG A 242 6.91 15.47 7.06
CA ARG A 242 7.93 14.75 7.84
C ARG A 242 7.99 13.26 7.51
N GLY A 243 6.85 12.57 7.45
CA GLY A 243 6.77 11.16 7.06
C GLY A 243 7.26 10.95 5.62
N THR A 244 6.74 11.71 4.66
CA THR A 244 7.15 11.63 3.26
C THR A 244 8.65 11.88 3.07
N LEU A 245 9.20 12.90 3.73
CA LEU A 245 10.65 13.19 3.66
C LEU A 245 11.49 12.09 4.30
N GLY A 246 10.99 11.47 5.37
CA GLY A 246 11.62 10.30 5.99
C GLY A 246 11.71 9.12 5.03
N LEU A 247 10.59 8.77 4.40
CA LEU A 247 10.55 7.71 3.39
C LEU A 247 11.44 8.01 2.18
N MET A 248 11.39 9.24 1.64
CA MET A 248 12.25 9.62 0.50
C MET A 248 13.74 9.54 0.83
N ARG A 249 14.14 9.86 2.07
CA ARG A 249 15.52 9.65 2.53
C ARG A 249 15.88 8.16 2.59
N ALA A 250 14.98 7.34 3.12
CA ALA A 250 15.20 5.90 3.21
C ALA A 250 15.35 5.28 1.81
N LEU A 251 14.47 5.61 0.87
CA LEU A 251 14.55 5.17 -0.52
C LEU A 251 15.85 5.62 -1.19
N GLN A 252 16.24 6.88 -1.04
CA GLN A 252 17.47 7.42 -1.64
C GLN A 252 18.73 6.73 -1.08
N LYS A 253 18.72 6.37 0.22
CA LYS A 253 19.86 5.72 0.89
C LYS A 253 19.96 4.23 0.57
N SER A 254 18.85 3.51 0.72
CA SER A 254 18.85 2.05 0.69
C SER A 254 18.58 1.46 -0.70
N GLY A 255 17.79 2.15 -1.54
CA GLY A 255 17.26 1.55 -2.75
C GLY A 255 16.24 0.44 -2.45
N GLU A 256 16.02 -0.43 -3.41
CA GLU A 256 15.15 -1.58 -3.30
C GLU A 256 15.82 -2.70 -2.50
N ARG A 257 15.03 -3.48 -1.77
CA ARG A 257 15.46 -4.65 -1.01
C ARG A 257 14.49 -5.80 -1.24
N GLY A 258 14.95 -7.01 -0.89
CA GLY A 258 14.17 -8.23 -0.97
C GLY A 258 14.39 -9.03 -2.25
N ASP A 259 13.83 -10.24 -2.26
CA ASP A 259 13.89 -11.19 -3.38
C ASP A 259 12.46 -11.62 -3.75
N PRO A 260 11.93 -11.27 -4.93
CA PRO A 260 10.59 -11.60 -5.36
C PRO A 260 10.40 -13.05 -5.80
N THR A 261 11.46 -13.88 -5.82
CA THR A 261 11.43 -15.23 -6.39
C THR A 261 10.35 -16.11 -5.77
N GLU A 262 10.19 -16.09 -4.45
CA GLU A 262 9.16 -16.89 -3.77
C GLU A 262 7.75 -16.35 -4.06
N ALA A 263 7.56 -15.05 -4.02
CA ALA A 263 6.28 -14.43 -4.36
C ALA A 263 5.87 -14.77 -5.81
N ASN A 264 6.80 -14.65 -6.75
CA ASN A 264 6.56 -14.95 -8.16
C ASN A 264 6.24 -16.43 -8.39
N ARG A 265 6.91 -17.33 -7.69
CA ARG A 265 6.64 -18.77 -7.77
C ARG A 265 5.24 -19.12 -7.25
N LEU A 266 4.84 -18.57 -6.11
CA LEU A 266 3.58 -18.90 -5.46
C LEU A 266 2.38 -18.19 -6.12
N LEU A 267 2.55 -16.92 -6.47
CA LEU A 267 1.43 -16.04 -6.84
C LEU A 267 1.48 -15.55 -8.29
N GLY A 268 2.53 -15.94 -9.04
CA GLY A 268 2.80 -15.48 -10.39
C GLY A 268 3.40 -14.06 -10.41
N ALA A 269 4.39 -13.86 -11.26
CA ALA A 269 5.11 -12.59 -11.37
C ALA A 269 4.19 -11.42 -11.82
N PRO A 270 4.44 -10.19 -11.37
CA PRO A 270 3.89 -8.99 -11.96
C PRO A 270 4.29 -8.86 -13.43
N LEU A 271 3.34 -8.42 -14.27
CA LEU A 271 3.52 -8.36 -15.72
C LEU A 271 3.34 -6.96 -16.30
N ILE A 272 2.57 -6.10 -15.64
CA ILE A 272 2.20 -4.79 -16.19
C ILE A 272 3.42 -3.87 -16.17
N THR A 273 3.90 -3.53 -17.37
CA THR A 273 4.99 -2.57 -17.57
C THR A 273 4.52 -1.13 -17.34
N LEU A 274 5.47 -0.22 -17.08
CA LEU A 274 5.14 1.20 -16.95
C LEU A 274 4.52 1.77 -18.22
N ALA A 275 4.93 1.31 -19.40
CA ALA A 275 4.37 1.73 -20.68
C ALA A 275 2.91 1.34 -20.81
N GLU A 276 2.58 0.07 -20.61
CA GLU A 276 1.20 -0.46 -20.65
C GLU A 276 0.30 0.20 -19.58
N TRP A 277 0.86 0.46 -18.40
CA TRP A 277 0.15 1.16 -17.33
C TRP A 277 -0.20 2.60 -17.71
N CYS A 278 0.72 3.31 -18.40
CA CYS A 278 0.47 4.65 -18.93
C CYS A 278 -0.57 4.65 -20.06
N GLU A 279 -0.49 3.69 -20.99
CA GLU A 279 -1.43 3.57 -22.11
C GLU A 279 -2.90 3.44 -21.63
N ARG A 280 -3.14 2.69 -20.56
CA ARG A 280 -4.48 2.55 -19.95
C ARG A 280 -5.01 3.85 -19.32
N ARG A 281 -4.19 4.90 -19.19
CA ARG A 281 -4.50 6.19 -18.57
C ARG A 281 -4.45 7.36 -19.54
N THR A 282 -4.04 7.11 -20.75
CA THR A 282 -4.09 8.10 -21.81
C THR A 282 -5.55 8.27 -22.25
N PRO A 283 -6.09 9.52 -22.28
CA PRO A 283 -7.47 9.80 -22.65
C PRO A 283 -7.84 9.29 -24.03
#